data_18a2d581e5bbff067d8cb905bfb0f493
#
_entry.id   18a2d581e5bbff067d8cb905bfb0f493
#
_cell.length_a   1.000
_cell.length_b   1.000
_cell.length_c   1.000
_cell.angle_alpha   90.00
_cell.angle_beta   90.00
_cell.angle_gamma   90.00
#
_symmetry.space_group_name_H-M   'P 1'
#
loop_
_entity.id
_entity.type
_entity.pdbx_description
1 polymer ?
#
loop_
_entity_poly.entity_id
_entity_poly.type
_entity_poly.pdbx_seq_one_letter_code
_entity_poly.pdbx_strand_id
1 'polypeptide(L)'
;PGREYCGDIKLVSIGFHDQTIKKYATGYILEESDHLMPERKAYSNKGSYGKILIIAGNETMSGAACFAAEAALRMGAGLVKVLSDAGNRQVLQTRLPEILFGERKDLEESLKWCDCILFGPGVGVSEETKEMLEMVLKEGKKPLVIDADGLNTISRFNMKIDYPYGTIMTPHLMEAARLMSCDITQIKEDLCQSAQDLAEKYHCTAVLKDAA
;
A
#
# COMPACT_ATOMS: atom_id res chain seq x y z
N PRO A 1 -15.41 -8.78 16.18
CA PRO A 1 -15.66 -9.92 17.09
C PRO A 1 -17.10 -10.39 16.89
N GLY A 2 -17.31 -11.63 16.50
CA GLY A 2 -18.64 -12.22 16.31
C GLY A 2 -18.93 -12.70 14.89
N ARG A 3 -18.23 -12.24 13.86
CA ARG A 3 -18.44 -12.72 12.47
C ARG A 3 -18.17 -14.21 12.34
N GLU A 4 -17.21 -14.74 13.09
CA GLU A 4 -16.88 -16.18 13.16
C GLU A 4 -18.05 -17.04 13.70
N TYR A 5 -19.00 -16.41 14.39
CA TYR A 5 -20.17 -17.07 14.99
C TYR A 5 -21.47 -16.75 14.23
N CYS A 6 -21.40 -15.97 13.16
CA CYS A 6 -22.54 -15.60 12.34
C CYS A 6 -22.57 -16.44 11.06
N GLY A 7 -23.76 -16.85 10.62
CA GLY A 7 -24.00 -17.33 9.27
C GLY A 7 -24.13 -16.15 8.29
N ASP A 8 -25.08 -16.23 7.37
CA ASP A 8 -25.36 -15.14 6.42
C ASP A 8 -25.84 -13.88 7.16
N ILE A 9 -25.09 -12.80 7.00
CA ILE A 9 -25.48 -11.49 7.55
C ILE A 9 -26.29 -10.74 6.48
N LYS A 10 -27.53 -10.38 6.82
CA LYS A 10 -28.40 -9.58 5.94
C LYS A 10 -28.64 -8.22 6.57
N LEU A 11 -28.29 -7.17 5.83
CA LEU A 11 -28.60 -5.79 6.21
C LEU A 11 -30.05 -5.49 5.81
N VAL A 12 -30.87 -5.08 6.79
CA VAL A 12 -32.28 -4.71 6.57
C VAL A 12 -32.52 -3.33 7.15
N SER A 13 -33.09 -2.43 6.34
CA SER A 13 -33.53 -1.12 6.82
C SER A 13 -34.73 -1.28 7.75
N ILE A 14 -34.65 -0.68 8.92
CA ILE A 14 -35.75 -0.63 9.91
C ILE A 14 -36.36 0.78 10.02
N GLY A 15 -36.14 1.63 9.00
CA GLY A 15 -36.80 2.91 8.88
C GLY A 15 -36.16 4.08 9.63
N PHE A 16 -34.89 3.95 10.03
CA PHE A 16 -34.14 5.14 10.51
C PHE A 16 -33.94 6.14 9.39
N HIS A 17 -34.14 7.40 9.69
CA HIS A 17 -33.91 8.49 8.75
C HIS A 17 -32.41 8.65 8.46
N ASP A 18 -32.03 8.81 7.18
CA ASP A 18 -30.64 8.90 6.73
C ASP A 18 -29.83 9.98 7.46
N GLN A 19 -30.43 11.11 7.78
CA GLN A 19 -29.76 12.17 8.57
C GLN A 19 -29.40 11.72 9.99
N THR A 20 -30.23 10.86 10.59
CA THR A 20 -29.96 10.29 11.91
C THR A 20 -28.82 9.29 11.84
N ILE A 21 -28.84 8.40 10.82
CA ILE A 21 -27.75 7.44 10.57
C ILE A 21 -26.43 8.20 10.39
N LYS A 22 -26.38 9.16 9.48
CA LYS A 22 -25.17 9.97 9.22
C LYS A 22 -24.63 10.70 10.45
N LYS A 23 -25.52 11.14 11.34
CA LYS A 23 -25.11 11.83 12.57
C LYS A 23 -24.39 10.94 13.59
N TYR A 24 -24.75 9.66 13.63
CA TYR A 24 -24.23 8.68 14.61
C TYR A 24 -23.33 7.62 14.00
N ALA A 25 -23.13 7.62 12.67
CA ALA A 25 -22.24 6.70 12.01
C ALA A 25 -20.79 6.96 12.42
N THR A 26 -20.11 5.90 12.87
CA THR A 26 -18.68 5.91 13.24
C THR A 26 -17.80 5.41 12.11
N GLY A 27 -18.40 4.88 11.03
CA GLY A 27 -17.71 4.36 9.86
C GLY A 27 -18.65 4.17 8.68
N TYR A 28 -18.08 3.88 7.53
CA TYR A 28 -18.79 3.65 6.27
C TYR A 28 -18.34 2.33 5.66
N ILE A 29 -19.25 1.65 4.98
CA ILE A 29 -18.95 0.48 4.16
C ILE A 29 -18.93 0.95 2.71
N LEU A 30 -17.89 0.55 1.95
CA LEU A 30 -17.84 0.81 0.51
C LEU A 30 -18.88 -0.07 -0.20
N GLU A 31 -19.66 0.55 -1.07
CA GLU A 31 -20.63 -0.11 -1.93
C GLU A 31 -20.13 -0.09 -3.38
N GLU A 32 -20.76 -0.88 -4.25
CA GLU A 32 -20.38 -0.95 -5.67
C GLU A 32 -20.46 0.42 -6.37
N SER A 33 -21.39 1.26 -5.96
CA SER A 33 -21.55 2.65 -6.43
C SER A 33 -20.40 3.58 -6.07
N ASP A 34 -19.59 3.23 -5.07
CA ASP A 34 -18.42 4.04 -4.65
C ASP A 34 -17.17 3.76 -5.50
N HIS A 35 -17.22 2.73 -6.35
CA HIS A 35 -16.13 2.37 -7.26
C HIS A 35 -16.08 3.31 -8.46
N LEU A 36 -15.51 4.49 -8.26
CA LEU A 36 -15.33 5.48 -9.32
C LEU A 36 -14.02 5.23 -10.06
N MET A 37 -14.09 4.46 -11.15
CA MET A 37 -12.95 4.37 -12.08
C MET A 37 -12.94 5.61 -12.98
N PRO A 38 -11.81 6.35 -13.05
CA PRO A 38 -11.70 7.50 -13.94
C PRO A 38 -11.91 7.09 -15.40
N GLU A 39 -12.77 7.79 -16.12
CA GLU A 39 -12.94 7.56 -17.55
C GLU A 39 -11.66 7.88 -18.33
N ARG A 40 -11.26 6.98 -19.21
CA ARG A 40 -10.13 7.22 -20.12
C ARG A 40 -10.56 8.10 -21.28
N LYS A 41 -9.83 9.21 -21.47
CA LYS A 41 -10.08 10.10 -22.61
C LYS A 41 -9.72 9.42 -23.92
N ALA A 42 -10.55 9.59 -24.95
CA ALA A 42 -10.36 8.99 -26.28
C ALA A 42 -9.00 9.38 -26.93
N TYR A 43 -8.55 10.60 -26.69
CA TYR A 43 -7.26 11.10 -27.19
C TYR A 43 -6.27 11.23 -26.02
N SER A 44 -5.74 10.11 -25.57
CA SER A 44 -4.76 10.05 -24.48
C SER A 44 -3.67 9.04 -24.80
N ASN A 45 -2.53 9.17 -24.16
CA ASN A 45 -1.42 8.23 -24.28
C ASN A 45 -1.03 7.69 -22.89
N LYS A 46 -0.14 6.70 -22.87
CA LYS A 46 0.32 6.08 -21.62
C LYS A 46 0.85 7.08 -20.57
N GLY A 47 1.48 8.16 -21.00
CA GLY A 47 1.98 9.20 -20.09
C GLY A 47 0.87 10.00 -19.40
N SER A 48 -0.37 9.96 -19.91
CA SER A 48 -1.52 10.65 -19.31
C SER A 48 -2.08 9.95 -18.06
N TYR A 49 -1.66 8.70 -17.79
CA TYR A 49 -2.20 7.87 -16.70
C TYR A 49 -1.20 7.60 -15.57
N GLY A 50 -0.21 8.48 -15.43
CA GLY A 50 0.75 8.45 -14.35
C GLY A 50 1.85 7.41 -14.50
N LYS A 51 2.91 7.63 -13.72
CA LYS A 51 4.12 6.82 -13.67
C LYS A 51 4.28 6.28 -12.26
N ILE A 52 4.20 4.98 -12.10
CA ILE A 52 4.35 4.32 -10.81
C ILE A 52 5.75 3.74 -10.69
N LEU A 53 6.44 4.10 -9.61
CA LEU A 53 7.68 3.47 -9.18
C LEU A 53 7.37 2.42 -8.12
N ILE A 54 7.81 1.19 -8.35
CA ILE A 54 7.65 0.07 -7.42
C ILE A 54 9.04 -0.35 -6.96
N ILE A 55 9.30 -0.29 -5.67
CA ILE A 55 10.53 -0.78 -5.04
C ILE A 55 10.15 -2.07 -4.31
N ALA A 56 10.42 -3.20 -4.94
CA ALA A 56 9.91 -4.49 -4.51
C ALA A 56 10.77 -5.66 -5.00
N GLY A 57 10.65 -6.78 -4.30
CA GLY A 57 11.36 -8.02 -4.62
C GLY A 57 12.83 -7.99 -4.21
N ASN A 58 13.30 -9.17 -3.86
CA ASN A 58 14.71 -9.50 -3.67
C ASN A 58 15.01 -10.81 -4.40
N GLU A 59 16.23 -11.32 -4.30
CA GLU A 59 16.66 -12.54 -4.99
C GLU A 59 15.72 -13.75 -4.79
N THR A 60 15.02 -13.81 -3.67
CA THR A 60 14.12 -14.93 -3.31
C THR A 60 12.63 -14.61 -3.49
N MET A 61 12.27 -13.35 -3.67
CA MET A 61 10.88 -12.87 -3.68
C MET A 61 10.52 -12.07 -4.95
N SER A 62 10.98 -12.51 -6.11
CA SER A 62 10.61 -11.91 -7.41
C SER A 62 9.10 -11.88 -7.65
N GLY A 63 8.36 -12.87 -7.13
CA GLY A 63 6.90 -12.94 -7.24
C GLY A 63 6.18 -11.75 -6.64
N ALA A 64 6.65 -11.21 -5.50
CA ALA A 64 6.06 -10.03 -4.88
C ALA A 64 6.14 -8.80 -5.80
N ALA A 65 7.29 -8.60 -6.44
CA ALA A 65 7.46 -7.53 -7.43
C ALA A 65 6.58 -7.74 -8.67
N CYS A 66 6.44 -9.00 -9.13
CA CYS A 66 5.54 -9.33 -10.26
C CYS A 66 4.08 -8.97 -9.93
N PHE A 67 3.56 -9.40 -8.77
CA PHE A 67 2.18 -9.12 -8.39
C PHE A 67 1.92 -7.64 -8.21
N ALA A 68 2.83 -6.91 -7.59
CA ALA A 68 2.72 -5.46 -7.43
C ALA A 68 2.67 -4.74 -8.78
N ALA A 69 3.56 -5.10 -9.70
CA ALA A 69 3.61 -4.51 -11.03
C ALA A 69 2.39 -4.87 -11.89
N GLU A 70 1.95 -6.13 -11.84
CA GLU A 70 0.76 -6.59 -12.55
C GLU A 70 -0.50 -5.88 -12.03
N ALA A 71 -0.65 -5.72 -10.72
CA ALA A 71 -1.76 -4.98 -10.14
C ALA A 71 -1.77 -3.52 -10.61
N ALA A 72 -0.63 -2.84 -10.60
CA ALA A 72 -0.51 -1.46 -11.07
C ALA A 72 -0.90 -1.32 -12.56
N LEU A 73 -0.44 -2.23 -13.42
CA LEU A 73 -0.82 -2.24 -14.84
C LEU A 73 -2.32 -2.49 -15.02
N ARG A 74 -2.89 -3.47 -14.32
CA ARG A 74 -4.32 -3.81 -14.40
C ARG A 74 -5.22 -2.69 -13.89
N MET A 75 -4.78 -1.95 -12.88
CA MET A 75 -5.47 -0.75 -12.37
C MET A 75 -5.34 0.45 -13.31
N GLY A 76 -4.57 0.31 -14.39
CA GLY A 76 -4.54 1.30 -15.46
C GLY A 76 -3.41 2.31 -15.37
N ALA A 77 -2.35 2.03 -14.61
CA ALA A 77 -1.15 2.86 -14.63
C ALA A 77 -0.59 3.01 -16.05
N GLY A 78 -0.19 4.22 -16.40
CA GLY A 78 0.33 4.51 -17.73
C GLY A 78 1.73 3.93 -17.95
N LEU A 79 2.59 4.03 -16.97
CA LEU A 79 3.94 3.48 -16.95
C LEU A 79 4.27 2.93 -15.57
N VAL A 80 4.85 1.74 -15.53
CA VAL A 80 5.30 1.09 -14.31
C VAL A 80 6.80 0.82 -14.42
N LYS A 81 7.59 1.31 -13.45
CA LYS A 81 9.00 0.98 -13.29
C LYS A 81 9.17 0.19 -12.00
N VAL A 82 9.86 -0.94 -12.07
CA VAL A 82 10.18 -1.77 -10.91
C VAL A 82 11.67 -1.68 -10.64
N LEU A 83 12.03 -1.30 -9.41
CA LEU A 83 13.39 -1.44 -8.87
C LEU A 83 13.45 -2.71 -8.04
N SER A 84 14.37 -3.59 -8.41
CA SER A 84 14.57 -4.88 -7.76
C SER A 84 16.02 -5.34 -7.88
N ASP A 85 16.35 -6.48 -7.29
CA ASP A 85 17.64 -7.11 -7.50
C ASP A 85 17.84 -7.49 -8.97
N ALA A 86 19.07 -7.36 -9.46
CA ALA A 86 19.42 -7.57 -10.87
C ALA A 86 18.97 -8.95 -11.41
N GLY A 87 19.03 -10.00 -10.56
CA GLY A 87 18.56 -11.35 -10.89
C GLY A 87 17.09 -11.46 -11.26
N ASN A 88 16.27 -10.51 -10.80
CA ASN A 88 14.83 -10.51 -11.06
C ASN A 88 14.44 -9.95 -12.44
N ARG A 89 15.38 -9.32 -13.16
CA ARG A 89 15.12 -8.72 -14.47
C ARG A 89 14.46 -9.71 -15.43
N GLN A 90 15.06 -10.90 -15.58
CA GLN A 90 14.56 -11.87 -16.53
C GLN A 90 13.15 -12.35 -16.19
N VAL A 91 12.90 -12.65 -14.91
CA VAL A 91 11.57 -13.10 -14.44
C VAL A 91 10.53 -12.02 -14.68
N LEU A 92 10.81 -10.79 -14.27
CA LEU A 92 9.90 -9.66 -14.38
C LEU A 92 9.58 -9.31 -15.84
N GLN A 93 10.59 -9.16 -16.68
CA GLN A 93 10.39 -8.76 -18.08
C GLN A 93 9.85 -9.89 -18.97
N THR A 94 10.05 -11.16 -18.59
CA THR A 94 9.40 -12.27 -19.28
C THR A 94 7.91 -12.33 -18.96
N ARG A 95 7.55 -12.11 -17.70
CA ARG A 95 6.16 -12.15 -17.26
C ARG A 95 5.38 -10.88 -17.63
N LEU A 96 6.01 -9.73 -17.51
CA LEU A 96 5.42 -8.40 -17.70
C LEU A 96 6.33 -7.57 -18.63
N PRO A 97 6.31 -7.81 -19.94
CA PRO A 97 7.18 -7.11 -20.89
C PRO A 97 6.92 -5.60 -20.98
N GLU A 98 5.79 -5.15 -20.47
CA GLU A 98 5.38 -3.73 -20.50
C GLU A 98 6.07 -2.88 -19.43
N ILE A 99 6.65 -3.49 -18.39
CA ILE A 99 7.31 -2.74 -17.31
C ILE A 99 8.70 -2.28 -17.69
N LEU A 100 9.12 -1.18 -17.07
CA LEU A 100 10.50 -0.74 -17.06
C LEU A 100 11.19 -1.39 -15.86
N PHE A 101 12.37 -1.96 -16.07
CA PHE A 101 13.18 -2.51 -15.00
C PHE A 101 14.35 -1.59 -14.68
N GLY A 102 14.63 -1.41 -13.39
CA GLY A 102 15.85 -0.79 -12.87
C GLY A 102 16.39 -1.56 -11.68
N GLU A 103 17.62 -1.30 -11.32
CA GLU A 103 18.26 -1.82 -10.12
C GLU A 103 18.09 -0.86 -8.95
N ARG A 104 18.31 -1.31 -7.71
CA ARG A 104 18.17 -0.48 -6.50
C ARG A 104 19.03 0.78 -6.54
N LYS A 105 20.21 0.73 -7.16
CA LYS A 105 21.10 1.89 -7.37
C LYS A 105 20.47 3.01 -8.21
N ASP A 106 19.46 2.70 -9.00
CA ASP A 106 18.78 3.67 -9.87
C ASP A 106 17.66 4.45 -9.12
N LEU A 107 17.62 4.36 -7.77
CA LEU A 107 16.54 4.91 -6.95
C LEU A 107 16.42 6.43 -7.10
N GLU A 108 17.50 7.18 -6.97
CA GLU A 108 17.48 8.65 -7.01
C GLU A 108 16.92 9.19 -8.34
N GLU A 109 17.36 8.62 -9.47
CA GLU A 109 16.84 8.98 -10.78
C GLU A 109 15.35 8.59 -10.93
N SER A 110 14.99 7.40 -10.43
CA SER A 110 13.64 6.88 -10.51
C SER A 110 12.64 7.68 -9.67
N LEU A 111 13.07 8.22 -8.53
CA LEU A 111 12.27 9.14 -7.72
C LEU A 111 11.94 10.43 -8.46
N LYS A 112 12.84 10.95 -9.29
CA LYS A 112 12.58 12.14 -10.12
C LYS A 112 11.60 11.84 -11.26
N TRP A 113 11.60 10.61 -11.75
CA TRP A 113 10.80 10.17 -12.89
C TRP A 113 9.33 9.88 -12.57
N CYS A 114 9.01 9.35 -11.38
CA CYS A 114 7.68 8.82 -11.04
C CYS A 114 6.71 9.90 -10.54
N ASP A 115 5.42 9.56 -10.50
CA ASP A 115 4.34 10.37 -9.94
C ASP A 115 3.79 9.78 -8.64
N CYS A 116 3.98 8.46 -8.41
CA CYS A 116 3.56 7.73 -7.22
C CYS A 116 4.56 6.62 -6.92
N ILE A 117 4.67 6.23 -5.66
CA ILE A 117 5.65 5.24 -5.18
C ILE A 117 4.94 4.13 -4.41
N LEU A 118 5.28 2.88 -4.70
CA LEU A 118 5.03 1.73 -3.85
C LEU A 118 6.36 1.19 -3.33
N PHE A 119 6.46 1.06 -2.02
CA PHE A 119 7.67 0.57 -1.35
C PHE A 119 7.37 -0.63 -0.46
N GLY A 120 8.13 -1.71 -0.61
CA GLY A 120 8.20 -2.75 0.41
C GLY A 120 7.92 -4.19 0.02
N PRO A 121 6.98 -4.52 -0.90
CA PRO A 121 6.63 -5.92 -1.15
C PRO A 121 7.83 -6.78 -1.50
N GLY A 122 8.27 -7.65 -0.56
CA GLY A 122 9.37 -8.59 -0.77
C GLY A 122 10.75 -7.97 -0.98
N VAL A 123 10.96 -6.72 -0.55
CA VAL A 123 12.25 -6.02 -0.72
C VAL A 123 13.31 -6.52 0.28
N GLY A 124 12.87 -7.20 1.34
CA GLY A 124 13.70 -7.61 2.47
C GLY A 124 13.85 -6.52 3.53
N VAL A 125 14.27 -6.92 4.75
CA VAL A 125 14.50 -6.01 5.88
C VAL A 125 15.99 -5.97 6.17
N SER A 126 16.64 -4.87 5.76
CA SER A 126 18.10 -4.66 5.88
C SER A 126 18.43 -3.19 6.10
N GLU A 127 19.68 -2.87 6.42
CA GLU A 127 20.15 -1.47 6.45
C GLU A 127 20.00 -0.80 5.07
N GLU A 128 20.30 -1.52 3.98
CA GLU A 128 20.09 -1.01 2.62
C GLU A 128 18.62 -0.61 2.38
N THR A 129 17.68 -1.48 2.79
CA THR A 129 16.23 -1.19 2.66
C THR A 129 15.83 0.04 3.48
N LYS A 130 16.40 0.19 4.68
CA LYS A 130 16.19 1.37 5.52
C LYS A 130 16.71 2.64 4.83
N GLU A 131 17.94 2.62 4.33
CA GLU A 131 18.54 3.76 3.62
C GLU A 131 17.72 4.15 2.38
N MET A 132 17.24 3.16 1.63
CA MET A 132 16.34 3.38 0.49
C MET A 132 15.03 4.03 0.93
N LEU A 133 14.43 3.57 2.02
CA LEU A 133 13.20 4.17 2.54
C LEU A 133 13.44 5.60 3.05
N GLU A 134 14.55 5.84 3.75
CA GLU A 134 14.95 7.20 4.17
C GLU A 134 15.11 8.14 2.97
N MET A 135 15.71 7.65 1.88
CA MET A 135 15.82 8.43 0.64
C MET A 135 14.43 8.72 0.03
N VAL A 136 13.53 7.73 0.00
CA VAL A 136 12.14 7.92 -0.46
C VAL A 136 11.42 8.97 0.39
N LEU A 137 11.56 8.92 1.69
CA LEU A 137 10.93 9.87 2.61
C LEU A 137 11.50 11.28 2.48
N LYS A 138 12.79 11.41 2.24
CA LYS A 138 13.49 12.71 2.09
C LYS A 138 13.19 13.39 0.77
N GLU A 139 13.27 12.64 -0.32
CA GLU A 139 13.08 13.15 -1.70
C GLU A 139 11.61 13.10 -2.13
N GLY A 140 10.78 12.41 -1.35
CA GLY A 140 9.40 12.12 -1.66
C GLY A 140 8.51 13.35 -1.52
N LYS A 141 8.09 13.89 -2.64
CA LYS A 141 7.01 14.89 -2.74
C LYS A 141 5.85 14.28 -3.53
N LYS A 142 5.55 13.00 -3.30
CA LYS A 142 4.64 12.19 -4.12
C LYS A 142 3.87 11.23 -3.25
N PRO A 143 2.65 10.82 -3.64
CA PRO A 143 1.92 9.77 -2.94
C PRO A 143 2.76 8.51 -2.76
N LEU A 144 2.73 7.95 -1.56
CA LEU A 144 3.54 6.80 -1.16
C LEU A 144 2.67 5.72 -0.54
N VAL A 145 2.79 4.51 -1.05
CA VAL A 145 2.22 3.30 -0.42
C VAL A 145 3.35 2.50 0.18
N ILE A 146 3.23 2.10 1.45
CA ILE A 146 4.20 1.26 2.15
C ILE A 146 3.50 -0.02 2.58
N ASP A 147 4.07 -1.17 2.18
CA ASP A 147 3.54 -2.50 2.50
C ASP A 147 4.66 -3.47 2.92
N ALA A 148 4.29 -4.55 3.55
CA ALA A 148 5.13 -5.72 3.84
C ALA A 148 6.50 -5.36 4.47
N ASP A 149 7.62 -5.68 3.80
CA ASP A 149 8.95 -5.43 4.35
C ASP A 149 9.27 -3.95 4.55
N GLY A 150 8.59 -3.05 3.85
CA GLY A 150 8.64 -1.61 4.13
C GLY A 150 8.12 -1.30 5.53
N LEU A 151 6.98 -1.87 5.91
CA LEU A 151 6.40 -1.74 7.25
C LEU A 151 7.26 -2.42 8.32
N ASN A 152 7.77 -3.61 8.00
CA ASN A 152 8.68 -4.34 8.89
C ASN A 152 9.99 -3.56 9.12
N THR A 153 10.49 -2.85 8.09
CA THR A 153 11.68 -1.98 8.19
C THR A 153 11.41 -0.81 9.14
N ILE A 154 10.27 -0.13 8.99
CA ILE A 154 9.85 0.95 9.90
C ILE A 154 9.85 0.47 11.35
N SER A 155 9.22 -0.67 11.61
CA SER A 155 9.12 -1.23 12.95
C SER A 155 10.49 -1.65 13.50
N ARG A 156 11.28 -2.40 12.72
CA ARG A 156 12.58 -2.93 13.15
C ARG A 156 13.57 -1.83 13.53
N PHE A 157 13.61 -0.76 12.74
CA PHE A 157 14.55 0.36 12.94
C PHE A 157 13.94 1.53 13.71
N ASN A 158 12.71 1.37 14.20
CA ASN A 158 11.94 2.40 14.93
C ASN A 158 11.96 3.76 14.18
N MET A 159 11.71 3.71 12.88
CA MET A 159 11.77 4.88 12.01
C MET A 159 10.59 5.81 12.31
N LYS A 160 10.87 7.11 12.36
CA LYS A 160 9.84 8.14 12.36
C LYS A 160 9.42 8.43 10.93
N ILE A 161 8.14 8.41 10.68
CA ILE A 161 7.56 8.76 9.39
C ILE A 161 6.90 10.11 9.53
N ASP A 162 7.48 11.11 8.91
CA ASP A 162 6.89 12.43 8.74
C ASP A 162 6.88 12.73 7.24
N TYR A 163 5.75 12.41 6.61
CA TYR A 163 5.63 12.47 5.16
C TYR A 163 4.33 13.16 4.74
N PRO A 164 4.40 14.45 4.36
CA PRO A 164 3.22 15.30 4.19
C PRO A 164 2.44 15.06 2.88
N TYR A 165 2.91 14.19 1.99
CA TYR A 165 2.38 14.08 0.61
C TYR A 165 1.38 12.94 0.40
N GLY A 166 0.79 12.43 1.46
CA GLY A 166 -0.15 11.33 1.42
C GLY A 166 0.55 9.98 1.44
N THR A 167 0.55 9.36 2.62
CA THR A 167 1.05 8.01 2.83
C THR A 167 -0.12 7.07 3.05
N ILE A 168 -0.07 5.91 2.41
CA ILE A 168 -0.96 4.78 2.68
C ILE A 168 -0.09 3.66 3.23
N MET A 169 -0.43 3.15 4.40
CA MET A 169 0.19 1.97 4.99
C MET A 169 -0.82 0.83 5.00
N THR A 170 -0.40 -0.37 4.55
CA THR A 170 -1.31 -1.50 4.36
C THR A 170 -0.93 -2.71 5.23
N PRO A 171 -0.83 -2.56 6.57
CA PRO A 171 -0.39 -3.62 7.44
C PRO A 171 -1.44 -4.74 7.57
N HIS A 172 -0.99 -5.99 7.60
CA HIS A 172 -1.76 -7.07 8.21
C HIS A 172 -1.62 -7.03 9.75
N LEU A 173 -2.42 -7.82 10.49
CA LEU A 173 -2.49 -7.72 11.96
C LEU A 173 -1.13 -7.83 12.67
N MET A 174 -0.24 -8.71 12.20
CA MET A 174 1.10 -8.85 12.82
C MET A 174 2.03 -7.66 12.51
N GLU A 175 1.93 -7.08 11.31
CA GLU A 175 2.67 -5.86 10.96
C GLU A 175 2.16 -4.69 11.78
N ALA A 176 0.83 -4.57 11.95
CA ALA A 176 0.22 -3.56 12.80
C ALA A 176 0.70 -3.68 14.26
N ALA A 177 0.69 -4.89 14.82
CA ALA A 177 1.18 -5.13 16.18
C ALA A 177 2.65 -4.72 16.37
N ARG A 178 3.52 -5.03 15.39
CA ARG A 178 4.93 -4.59 15.40
C ARG A 178 5.05 -3.07 15.32
N LEU A 179 4.31 -2.42 14.42
CA LEU A 179 4.30 -0.97 14.26
C LEU A 179 3.82 -0.26 15.52
N MET A 180 2.81 -0.81 16.20
CA MET A 180 2.26 -0.28 17.44
C MET A 180 3.06 -0.69 18.68
N SER A 181 4.00 -1.64 18.56
CA SER A 181 4.77 -2.22 19.66
C SER A 181 3.87 -2.84 20.73
N CYS A 182 2.84 -3.56 20.29
CA CYS A 182 1.86 -4.21 21.15
C CYS A 182 1.64 -5.67 20.74
N ASP A 183 0.84 -6.40 21.52
CA ASP A 183 0.45 -7.77 21.17
C ASP A 183 -0.64 -7.78 20.09
N ILE A 184 -0.66 -8.82 19.26
CA ILE A 184 -1.66 -8.98 18.20
C ILE A 184 -3.09 -9.09 18.77
N THR A 185 -3.25 -9.58 19.99
CA THR A 185 -4.55 -9.67 20.67
C THR A 185 -5.13 -8.28 20.90
N GLN A 186 -4.31 -7.29 21.23
CA GLN A 186 -4.75 -5.91 21.40
C GLN A 186 -5.24 -5.30 20.08
N ILE A 187 -4.57 -5.60 18.95
CA ILE A 187 -5.05 -5.17 17.63
C ILE A 187 -6.42 -5.80 17.31
N LYS A 188 -6.62 -7.08 17.67
CA LYS A 188 -7.87 -7.81 17.41
C LYS A 188 -9.04 -7.40 18.28
N GLU A 189 -8.82 -6.77 19.43
CA GLU A 189 -9.89 -6.29 20.32
C GLU A 189 -10.80 -5.28 19.60
N ASP A 190 -10.20 -4.32 18.86
CA ASP A 190 -10.93 -3.36 18.05
C ASP A 190 -10.10 -2.99 16.81
N LEU A 191 -10.44 -3.59 15.69
CA LEU A 191 -9.75 -3.36 14.40
C LEU A 191 -9.92 -1.92 13.90
N CYS A 192 -11.09 -1.32 14.12
CA CYS A 192 -11.36 0.04 13.69
C CYS A 192 -10.53 1.05 14.49
N GLN A 193 -10.50 0.90 15.81
CA GLN A 193 -9.68 1.75 16.68
C GLN A 193 -8.19 1.55 16.37
N SER A 194 -7.73 0.31 16.21
CA SER A 194 -6.34 0.01 15.87
C SER A 194 -5.92 0.64 14.55
N ALA A 195 -6.80 0.68 13.54
CA ALA A 195 -6.52 1.35 12.28
C ALA A 195 -6.44 2.87 12.45
N GLN A 196 -7.30 3.47 13.29
CA GLN A 196 -7.25 4.90 13.62
C GLN A 196 -5.97 5.26 14.37
N ASP A 197 -5.60 4.49 15.38
CA ASP A 197 -4.37 4.71 16.16
C ASP A 197 -3.12 4.63 15.28
N LEU A 198 -3.08 3.68 14.32
CA LEU A 198 -2.02 3.60 13.31
C LEU A 198 -1.98 4.85 12.42
N ALA A 199 -3.15 5.29 11.94
CA ALA A 199 -3.26 6.45 11.09
C ALA A 199 -2.78 7.72 11.82
N GLU A 200 -3.14 7.88 13.09
CA GLU A 200 -2.71 9.00 13.93
C GLU A 200 -1.20 8.94 14.22
N LYS A 201 -0.68 7.77 14.63
CA LYS A 201 0.74 7.59 14.97
C LYS A 201 1.68 7.92 13.81
N TYR A 202 1.29 7.54 12.58
CA TYR A 202 2.15 7.68 11.40
C TYR A 202 1.68 8.77 10.43
N HIS A 203 0.65 9.55 10.79
CA HIS A 203 0.05 10.59 9.94
C HIS A 203 -0.26 10.09 8.52
N CYS A 204 -0.89 8.91 8.43
CA CYS A 204 -1.14 8.19 7.18
C CYS A 204 -2.59 7.73 7.04
N THR A 205 -2.96 7.23 5.88
CA THR A 205 -4.14 6.38 5.72
C THR A 205 -3.74 4.93 6.05
N ALA A 206 -4.29 4.37 7.11
CA ALA A 206 -4.04 2.98 7.47
C ALA A 206 -5.11 2.05 6.87
N VAL A 207 -4.67 1.04 6.13
CA VAL A 207 -5.51 -0.03 5.59
C VAL A 207 -5.15 -1.31 6.33
N LEU A 208 -5.80 -1.55 7.46
CA LEU A 208 -5.56 -2.74 8.27
C LEU A 208 -6.19 -3.96 7.59
N LYS A 209 -5.34 -4.91 7.19
CA LYS A 209 -5.75 -6.13 6.47
C LYS A 209 -6.05 -7.25 7.48
N ASP A 210 -7.22 -7.89 7.34
CA ASP A 210 -7.56 -9.13 8.05
C ASP A 210 -8.13 -10.15 7.06
N ALA A 211 -8.10 -11.43 7.43
CA ALA A 211 -8.61 -12.54 6.65
C ALA A 211 -10.12 -12.76 6.84
N ALA A 212 -10.89 -11.70 6.99
CA ALA A 212 -12.33 -11.81 7.24
C ALA A 212 -13.14 -11.76 5.95
#